data_52a6a7193d2c1cd8bcc6b10d949603f1
#
_entry.id   52a6a7193d2c1cd8bcc6b10d949603f1
#
_cell.length_a   1.000
_cell.length_b   1.000
_cell.length_c   1.000
_cell.angle_alpha   90.00
_cell.angle_beta   90.00
_cell.angle_gamma   90.00
#
_symmetry.space_group_name_H-M   'P 1'
#
loop_
_entity.id
_entity.type
_entity.pdbx_description
1 polymer ?
#
loop_
_entity_poly.entity_id
_entity_poly.type
_entity_poly.pdbx_seq_one_letter_code
_entity_poly.pdbx_strand_id
1 'polypeptide(L)'
;MAETGTAIAPDGLGRPGRLVDVDDAQLYVVEVGAPGNYPIVVLHGGPGLDHHEFADYLDPLTERGFRLILVDQRASGRSPACDPATWTLRKMSEDVGSLADSMGLERYAVLGHSYGAFVALQNAVDFPGRASQTIVSGGVPSARFLADVEANLAAFEPVELRRQVTESWERETKIRTGEDFASIMHDQLPFHFADPLDPRIEEYERRTAGTVYSPDVLRVFAANDYGSIDVEGRLKEITQPVLVTTGRYDRTCTPAASEAIAAGAPAAELVFFEHSGHMTFVEEPDEYLAAVEDFLRRNGAG
;
A
#
# COMPACT_ATOMS: atom_id res chain seq x y z
N MET A 1 28.65 -11.06 -12.39
CA MET A 1 27.99 -12.10 -13.21
C MET A 1 26.63 -11.55 -13.60
N ALA A 2 26.30 -11.57 -14.90
CA ALA A 2 25.13 -10.88 -15.44
C ALA A 2 23.84 -11.54 -14.98
N GLU A 3 22.92 -10.71 -14.53
CA GLU A 3 21.55 -11.05 -14.19
C GLU A 3 20.81 -11.64 -15.39
N THR A 4 20.40 -12.90 -15.28
CA THR A 4 19.49 -13.53 -16.22
C THR A 4 18.06 -13.49 -15.64
N GLY A 5 17.58 -12.30 -15.35
CA GLY A 5 16.14 -12.10 -15.11
C GLY A 5 15.43 -12.11 -16.45
N THR A 6 14.43 -12.95 -16.62
CA THR A 6 13.58 -12.96 -17.81
C THR A 6 12.85 -11.62 -17.85
N ALA A 7 13.16 -10.78 -18.86
CA ALA A 7 12.46 -9.53 -19.07
C ALA A 7 10.98 -9.84 -19.35
N ILE A 8 10.09 -9.36 -18.48
CA ILE A 8 8.64 -9.43 -18.64
C ILE A 8 8.19 -8.19 -19.44
N ALA A 9 7.07 -8.30 -20.14
CA ALA A 9 6.52 -7.17 -20.90
C ALA A 9 6.38 -5.93 -20.01
N PRO A 10 6.67 -4.72 -20.54
CA PRO A 10 6.51 -3.47 -19.80
C PRO A 10 5.10 -3.37 -19.19
N ASP A 11 5.00 -2.65 -18.07
CA ASP A 11 3.73 -2.29 -17.46
C ASP A 11 2.91 -1.34 -18.36
N GLY A 12 1.69 -1.00 -17.95
CA GLY A 12 0.82 -0.07 -18.68
C GLY A 12 1.41 1.34 -18.85
N LEU A 13 2.44 1.68 -18.06
CA LEU A 13 3.19 2.94 -18.14
C LEU A 13 4.50 2.78 -18.95
N GLY A 14 4.73 1.61 -19.56
CA GLY A 14 5.92 1.32 -20.35
C GLY A 14 7.19 1.05 -19.54
N ARG A 15 7.08 0.80 -18.23
CA ARG A 15 8.21 0.54 -17.35
C ARG A 15 8.63 -0.93 -17.41
N PRO A 16 9.92 -1.23 -17.58
CA PRO A 16 10.38 -2.60 -17.51
C PRO A 16 10.38 -3.10 -16.08
N GLY A 17 9.83 -4.29 -15.87
CA GLY A 17 9.89 -4.98 -14.58
C GLY A 17 10.64 -6.30 -14.67
N ARG A 18 10.96 -6.87 -13.51
CA ARG A 18 11.63 -8.15 -13.40
C ARG A 18 11.15 -8.93 -12.19
N LEU A 19 11.36 -10.24 -12.20
CA LEU A 19 11.18 -11.08 -11.03
C LEU A 19 12.43 -11.04 -10.15
N VAL A 20 12.21 -10.96 -8.85
CA VAL A 20 13.24 -11.04 -7.81
C VAL A 20 12.90 -12.20 -6.89
N ASP A 21 13.86 -13.08 -6.66
CA ASP A 21 13.70 -14.21 -5.74
C ASP A 21 13.64 -13.70 -4.28
N VAL A 22 12.63 -14.16 -3.55
CA VAL A 22 12.52 -14.05 -2.11
C VAL A 22 12.34 -15.45 -1.55
N ASP A 23 12.81 -15.74 -0.36
CA ASP A 23 12.76 -17.08 0.28
C ASP A 23 12.10 -18.21 -0.53
N ASP A 24 10.77 -18.27 -0.53
CA ASP A 24 9.95 -19.33 -1.12
C ASP A 24 9.03 -18.84 -2.26
N ALA A 25 9.25 -17.62 -2.79
CA ALA A 25 8.48 -17.04 -3.87
C ALA A 25 9.34 -16.14 -4.77
N GLN A 26 8.71 -15.57 -5.79
CA GLN A 26 9.26 -14.49 -6.60
C GLN A 26 8.31 -13.30 -6.57
N LEU A 27 8.88 -12.11 -6.46
CA LEU A 27 8.11 -10.86 -6.55
C LEU A 27 8.44 -10.12 -7.85
N TYR A 28 7.42 -9.62 -8.51
CA TYR A 28 7.60 -8.73 -9.64
C TYR A 28 7.88 -7.32 -9.14
N VAL A 29 8.91 -6.70 -9.69
CA VAL A 29 9.40 -5.39 -9.25
C VAL A 29 9.59 -4.49 -10.46
N VAL A 30 9.11 -3.26 -10.34
CA VAL A 30 9.39 -2.16 -11.25
C VAL A 30 10.25 -1.12 -10.53
N GLU A 31 11.34 -0.70 -11.14
CA GLU A 31 12.24 0.29 -10.57
C GLU A 31 12.14 1.60 -11.35
N VAL A 32 11.92 2.71 -10.63
CA VAL A 32 11.84 4.06 -11.20
C VAL A 32 12.85 4.96 -10.50
N GLY A 33 13.63 5.71 -11.28
CA GLY A 33 14.70 6.57 -10.76
C GLY A 33 16.10 5.97 -10.94
N ALA A 34 17.12 6.75 -10.60
CA ALA A 34 18.51 6.35 -10.79
C ALA A 34 18.95 5.28 -9.78
N PRO A 35 19.71 4.24 -10.18
CA PRO A 35 20.11 3.14 -9.28
C PRO A 35 20.88 3.57 -8.03
N GLY A 36 21.60 4.72 -8.10
CA GLY A 36 22.36 5.25 -6.97
C GLY A 36 21.55 6.11 -5.99
N ASN A 37 20.28 6.37 -6.30
CA ASN A 37 19.40 7.14 -5.43
C ASN A 37 18.92 6.32 -4.22
N TYR A 38 18.49 7.00 -3.16
CA TYR A 38 17.99 6.36 -1.96
C TYR A 38 16.72 5.53 -2.24
N PRO A 39 16.72 4.21 -1.95
CA PRO A 39 15.62 3.33 -2.33
C PRO A 39 14.43 3.42 -1.38
N ILE A 40 13.24 3.41 -1.96
CA ILE A 40 11.96 3.30 -1.26
C ILE A 40 11.26 2.05 -1.82
N VAL A 41 11.09 1.03 -1.00
CA VAL A 41 10.26 -0.14 -1.30
C VAL A 41 8.80 0.27 -1.12
N VAL A 42 8.02 0.19 -2.20
CA VAL A 42 6.63 0.67 -2.25
C VAL A 42 5.68 -0.50 -2.35
N LEU A 43 4.76 -0.61 -1.38
CA LEU A 43 3.81 -1.70 -1.21
C LEU A 43 2.39 -1.22 -1.47
N HIS A 44 1.73 -1.82 -2.46
CA HIS A 44 0.35 -1.50 -2.86
C HIS A 44 -0.70 -1.99 -1.86
N GLY A 45 -1.90 -1.43 -1.96
CA GLY A 45 -3.09 -1.82 -1.20
C GLY A 45 -3.83 -3.04 -1.75
N GLY A 46 -5.10 -3.06 -1.54
CA GLY A 46 -5.99 -4.16 -1.83
C GLY A 46 -6.38 -4.89 -0.55
N PRO A 47 -5.97 -6.14 -0.31
CA PRO A 47 -4.93 -6.96 -0.98
C PRO A 47 -5.31 -7.46 -2.37
N GLY A 48 -4.29 -7.85 -3.16
CA GLY A 48 -4.52 -8.41 -4.50
C GLY A 48 -4.58 -7.39 -5.64
N LEU A 49 -4.28 -6.09 -5.37
CA LEU A 49 -3.93 -5.11 -6.40
C LEU A 49 -2.52 -5.38 -6.94
N ASP A 50 -1.94 -4.43 -7.62
CA ASP A 50 -0.54 -4.41 -8.05
C ASP A 50 0.02 -2.98 -7.96
N HIS A 51 1.28 -2.80 -8.36
CA HIS A 51 1.96 -1.51 -8.30
C HIS A 51 1.29 -0.38 -9.12
N HIS A 52 0.38 -0.69 -10.04
CA HIS A 52 -0.38 0.33 -10.79
C HIS A 52 -1.30 1.16 -9.90
N GLU A 53 -1.61 0.73 -8.67
CA GLU A 53 -2.32 1.57 -7.70
C GLU A 53 -1.71 2.96 -7.58
N PHE A 54 -0.39 3.05 -7.66
CA PHE A 54 0.31 4.33 -7.57
C PHE A 54 0.42 5.06 -8.91
N ALA A 55 0.12 4.41 -10.03
CA ALA A 55 0.34 4.96 -11.37
C ALA A 55 1.72 5.65 -11.45
N ASP A 56 1.74 6.96 -11.76
CA ASP A 56 2.93 7.81 -11.75
C ASP A 56 2.88 8.91 -10.66
N TYR A 57 1.96 8.80 -9.69
CA TYR A 57 1.79 9.79 -8.62
C TYR A 57 3.03 9.94 -7.72
N LEU A 58 3.79 8.88 -7.53
CA LEU A 58 5.02 8.91 -6.72
C LEU A 58 6.28 9.24 -7.52
N ASP A 59 6.21 9.24 -8.86
CA ASP A 59 7.37 9.45 -9.74
C ASP A 59 8.15 10.74 -9.48
N PRO A 60 7.51 11.87 -9.11
CA PRO A 60 8.25 13.10 -8.79
C PRO A 60 9.27 12.94 -7.66
N LEU A 61 9.16 11.92 -6.78
CA LEU A 61 10.19 11.61 -5.79
C LEU A 61 11.52 11.22 -6.46
N THR A 62 11.48 10.66 -7.66
CA THR A 62 12.70 10.26 -8.37
C THR A 62 13.54 11.44 -8.81
N GLU A 63 12.92 12.55 -9.16
CA GLU A 63 13.57 13.81 -9.48
C GLU A 63 14.19 14.49 -8.25
N ARG A 64 13.71 14.07 -7.05
CA ARG A 64 14.16 14.56 -5.75
C ARG A 64 15.25 13.67 -5.12
N GLY A 65 15.84 12.73 -5.88
CA GLY A 65 16.95 11.89 -5.44
C GLY A 65 16.56 10.58 -4.79
N PHE A 66 15.32 10.13 -4.97
CA PHE A 66 14.85 8.82 -4.53
C PHE A 66 14.76 7.83 -5.69
N ARG A 67 14.75 6.54 -5.37
CA ARG A 67 14.50 5.43 -6.29
C ARG A 67 13.31 4.64 -5.76
N LEU A 68 12.25 4.55 -6.53
CA LEU A 68 11.09 3.75 -6.20
C LEU A 68 11.33 2.29 -6.61
N ILE A 69 11.04 1.37 -5.71
CA ILE A 69 11.01 -0.06 -5.94
C ILE A 69 9.56 -0.47 -5.75
N LEU A 70 8.78 -0.40 -6.82
CA LEU A 70 7.36 -0.71 -6.84
C LEU A 70 7.19 -2.22 -6.90
N VAL A 71 6.54 -2.81 -5.90
CA VAL A 71 6.47 -4.26 -5.72
C VAL A 71 5.05 -4.75 -5.93
N ASP A 72 4.89 -5.72 -6.83
CA ASP A 72 3.69 -6.57 -6.79
C ASP A 72 3.90 -7.57 -5.66
N GLN A 73 3.11 -7.46 -4.61
CA GLN A 73 3.26 -8.29 -3.42
C GLN A 73 2.98 -9.76 -3.73
N ARG A 74 3.28 -10.65 -2.79
CA ARG A 74 3.10 -12.11 -2.91
C ARG A 74 1.75 -12.47 -3.53
N ALA A 75 1.78 -13.29 -4.60
CA ALA A 75 0.62 -13.76 -5.36
C ALA A 75 -0.28 -12.66 -5.96
N SER A 76 0.18 -11.41 -5.99
CA SER A 76 -0.55 -10.26 -6.52
C SER A 76 0.07 -9.79 -7.83
N GLY A 77 -0.76 -9.21 -8.70
CA GLY A 77 -0.30 -8.59 -9.93
C GLY A 77 0.43 -9.58 -10.85
N ARG A 78 1.68 -9.24 -11.17
CA ARG A 78 2.58 -10.03 -12.02
C ARG A 78 3.52 -10.93 -11.20
N SER A 79 3.46 -10.89 -9.88
CA SER A 79 4.15 -11.87 -9.02
C SER A 79 3.53 -13.24 -9.21
N PRO A 80 4.35 -14.28 -9.46
CA PRO A 80 3.85 -15.63 -9.71
C PRO A 80 2.98 -16.15 -8.56
N ALA A 81 2.01 -16.99 -8.91
CA ALA A 81 1.23 -17.72 -7.93
C ALA A 81 2.14 -18.57 -7.04
N CYS A 82 1.86 -18.62 -5.77
CA CYS A 82 2.56 -19.44 -4.78
C CYS A 82 1.55 -20.15 -3.86
N ASP A 83 2.03 -20.98 -2.95
CA ASP A 83 1.17 -21.74 -2.03
C ASP A 83 0.25 -20.81 -1.23
N PRO A 84 -1.08 -20.94 -1.34
CA PRO A 84 -2.02 -20.13 -0.58
C PRO A 84 -1.86 -20.21 0.94
N ALA A 85 -1.27 -21.28 1.46
CA ALA A 85 -0.95 -21.37 2.89
C ALA A 85 0.09 -20.33 3.34
N THR A 86 0.83 -19.74 2.40
CA THR A 86 1.80 -18.65 2.65
C THR A 86 1.21 -17.26 2.50
N TRP A 87 -0.05 -17.11 2.11
CA TRP A 87 -0.72 -15.82 1.98
C TRP A 87 -1.13 -15.30 3.36
N THR A 88 -0.16 -14.80 4.07
CA THR A 88 -0.33 -14.23 5.40
C THR A 88 0.37 -12.89 5.51
N LEU A 89 -0.18 -11.99 6.34
CA LEU A 89 0.43 -10.69 6.60
C LEU A 89 1.88 -10.82 7.09
N ARG A 90 2.13 -11.81 7.96
CA ARG A 90 3.49 -12.10 8.44
C ARG A 90 4.44 -12.46 7.30
N LYS A 91 4.03 -13.35 6.40
CA LYS A 91 4.89 -13.79 5.29
C LYS A 91 5.15 -12.65 4.30
N MET A 92 4.15 -11.82 4.01
CA MET A 92 4.34 -10.60 3.20
C MET A 92 5.29 -9.60 3.87
N SER A 93 5.24 -9.50 5.19
CA SER A 93 6.20 -8.69 5.96
C SER A 93 7.62 -9.24 5.90
N GLU A 94 7.81 -10.57 5.94
CA GLU A 94 9.10 -11.24 5.74
C GLU A 94 9.65 -10.99 4.33
N ASP A 95 8.81 -11.00 3.32
CA ASP A 95 9.18 -10.75 1.91
C ASP A 95 9.87 -9.39 1.70
N VAL A 96 9.48 -8.36 2.46
CA VAL A 96 10.12 -7.04 2.38
C VAL A 96 11.62 -7.13 2.70
N GLY A 97 11.96 -7.87 3.75
CA GLY A 97 13.36 -8.07 4.14
C GLY A 97 14.13 -8.93 3.14
N SER A 98 13.52 -10.05 2.69
CA SER A 98 14.11 -10.96 1.70
C SER A 98 14.33 -10.26 0.35
N LEU A 99 13.39 -9.38 -0.06
CA LEU A 99 13.53 -8.54 -1.25
C LEU A 99 14.72 -7.59 -1.11
N ALA A 100 14.83 -6.90 0.03
CA ALA A 100 15.93 -5.99 0.29
C ALA A 100 17.29 -6.70 0.22
N ASP A 101 17.41 -7.91 0.80
CA ASP A 101 18.62 -8.72 0.73
C ASP A 101 18.94 -9.14 -0.70
N SER A 102 17.97 -9.64 -1.45
CA SER A 102 18.13 -10.08 -2.84
C SER A 102 18.53 -8.94 -3.76
N MET A 103 18.10 -7.71 -3.45
CA MET A 103 18.46 -6.50 -4.20
C MET A 103 19.71 -5.79 -3.67
N GLY A 104 20.33 -6.29 -2.58
CA GLY A 104 21.51 -5.67 -1.96
C GLY A 104 21.23 -4.29 -1.35
N LEU A 105 20.03 -4.07 -0.80
CA LEU A 105 19.67 -2.79 -0.19
C LEU A 105 20.13 -2.75 1.27
N GLU A 106 21.24 -2.08 1.53
CA GLU A 106 21.76 -1.90 2.90
C GLU A 106 20.94 -0.88 3.70
N ARG A 107 20.47 0.15 3.03
CA ARG A 107 19.64 1.23 3.60
C ARG A 107 18.49 1.53 2.65
N TYR A 108 17.28 1.49 3.16
CA TYR A 108 16.05 1.72 2.39
C TYR A 108 14.91 2.18 3.30
N ALA A 109 13.94 2.85 2.70
CA ALA A 109 12.65 3.09 3.33
C ALA A 109 11.61 2.09 2.82
N VAL A 110 10.57 1.85 3.62
CA VAL A 110 9.36 1.13 3.20
C VAL A 110 8.20 2.10 3.23
N LEU A 111 7.48 2.21 2.12
CA LEU A 111 6.23 2.94 2.01
C LEU A 111 5.11 1.95 1.68
N GLY A 112 4.12 1.84 2.54
CA GLY A 112 2.94 1.05 2.27
C GLY A 112 1.68 1.91 2.28
N HIS A 113 0.77 1.67 1.33
CA HIS A 113 -0.55 2.30 1.30
C HIS A 113 -1.63 1.26 1.58
N SER A 114 -2.66 1.65 2.38
CA SER A 114 -3.80 0.78 2.67
C SER A 114 -3.35 -0.59 3.20
N TYR A 115 -3.68 -1.69 2.56
CA TYR A 115 -3.17 -3.02 2.94
C TYR A 115 -1.62 -3.10 2.93
N GLY A 116 -0.97 -2.43 1.97
CA GLY A 116 0.50 -2.30 1.97
C GLY A 116 1.04 -1.61 3.22
N ALA A 117 0.27 -0.70 3.82
CA ALA A 117 0.61 -0.08 5.10
C ALA A 117 0.51 -1.07 6.27
N PHE A 118 -0.42 -2.06 6.21
CA PHE A 118 -0.45 -3.14 7.20
C PHE A 118 0.83 -3.99 7.11
N VAL A 119 1.26 -4.32 5.89
CA VAL A 119 2.52 -5.05 5.67
C VAL A 119 3.72 -4.25 6.15
N ALA A 120 3.79 -2.96 5.83
CA ALA A 120 4.88 -2.07 6.27
C ALA A 120 4.94 -1.96 7.80
N LEU A 121 3.78 -1.83 8.46
CA LEU A 121 3.70 -1.73 9.91
C LEU A 121 4.03 -3.06 10.60
N GLN A 122 3.53 -4.20 10.07
CA GLN A 122 3.91 -5.53 10.52
C GLN A 122 5.42 -5.75 10.40
N ASN A 123 6.01 -5.33 9.27
CA ASN A 123 7.46 -5.41 9.05
C ASN A 123 8.24 -4.56 10.07
N ALA A 124 7.78 -3.35 10.33
CA ALA A 124 8.42 -2.46 11.29
C ALA A 124 8.43 -3.02 12.72
N VAL A 125 7.39 -3.74 13.11
CA VAL A 125 7.25 -4.37 14.43
C VAL A 125 8.02 -5.70 14.51
N ASP A 126 7.96 -6.54 13.47
CA ASP A 126 8.61 -7.86 13.48
C ASP A 126 10.13 -7.79 13.25
N PHE A 127 10.59 -6.75 12.53
CA PHE A 127 12.00 -6.55 12.19
C PHE A 127 12.46 -5.10 12.50
N PRO A 128 12.47 -4.69 13.78
CA PRO A 128 12.78 -3.31 14.17
C PRO A 128 14.14 -2.86 13.64
N GLY A 129 14.17 -1.71 12.96
CA GLY A 129 15.40 -1.12 12.40
C GLY A 129 15.94 -1.81 11.14
N ARG A 130 15.25 -2.80 10.60
CA ARG A 130 15.63 -3.43 9.32
C ARG A 130 15.48 -2.46 8.15
N ALA A 131 14.33 -1.83 8.01
CA ALA A 131 14.16 -0.64 7.19
C ALA A 131 14.69 0.58 7.94
N SER A 132 15.33 1.50 7.24
CA SER A 132 15.84 2.74 7.87
C SER A 132 14.72 3.69 8.27
N GLN A 133 13.63 3.70 7.53
CA GLN A 133 12.40 4.46 7.80
C GLN A 133 11.19 3.67 7.31
N THR A 134 10.02 3.91 7.93
CA THR A 134 8.75 3.32 7.51
C THR A 134 7.71 4.42 7.29
N ILE A 135 6.96 4.34 6.20
CA ILE A 135 5.86 5.25 5.87
C ILE A 135 4.58 4.42 5.82
N VAL A 136 3.65 4.74 6.70
CA VAL A 136 2.35 4.08 6.85
C VAL A 136 1.29 5.04 6.32
N SER A 137 0.83 4.80 5.10
CA SER A 137 -0.14 5.66 4.41
C SER A 137 -1.53 5.01 4.45
N GLY A 138 -2.45 5.56 5.23
CA GLY A 138 -3.80 5.02 5.37
C GLY A 138 -3.80 3.57 5.88
N GLY A 139 -3.15 3.30 7.01
CA GLY A 139 -3.05 1.98 7.63
C GLY A 139 -3.73 1.87 8.99
N VAL A 140 -3.87 0.63 9.49
CA VAL A 140 -4.40 0.36 10.84
C VAL A 140 -3.43 -0.51 11.65
N PRO A 141 -3.33 -0.33 12.98
CA PRO A 141 -2.46 -1.15 13.82
C PRO A 141 -3.14 -2.43 14.33
N SER A 142 -4.45 -2.53 14.18
CA SER A 142 -5.25 -3.67 14.62
C SER A 142 -6.55 -3.74 13.80
N ALA A 143 -6.98 -4.97 13.48
CA ALA A 143 -8.23 -5.23 12.76
C ALA A 143 -9.47 -4.63 13.48
N ARG A 144 -9.37 -4.31 14.78
CA ARG A 144 -10.47 -3.65 15.51
C ARG A 144 -10.91 -2.32 14.90
N PHE A 145 -10.01 -1.60 14.21
CA PHE A 145 -10.32 -0.34 13.55
C PHE A 145 -11.10 -0.54 12.23
N LEU A 146 -11.08 -1.74 11.66
CA LEU A 146 -11.88 -2.06 10.47
C LEU A 146 -13.38 -2.16 10.79
N ALA A 147 -13.74 -2.32 12.06
CA ALA A 147 -15.14 -2.29 12.48
C ALA A 147 -15.82 -0.92 12.22
N ASP A 148 -15.04 0.16 12.14
CA ASP A 148 -15.56 1.50 11.83
C ASP A 148 -16.13 1.60 10.41
N VAL A 149 -15.65 0.74 9.49
CA VAL A 149 -16.07 0.73 8.07
C VAL A 149 -17.59 0.48 7.95
N GLU A 150 -18.16 -0.45 8.74
CA GLU A 150 -19.59 -0.74 8.71
C GLU A 150 -20.43 0.51 9.07
N ALA A 151 -20.04 1.21 10.13
CA ALA A 151 -20.70 2.44 10.55
C ALA A 151 -20.55 3.56 9.50
N ASN A 152 -19.37 3.68 8.88
CA ASN A 152 -19.11 4.66 7.82
C ASN A 152 -19.90 4.36 6.56
N LEU A 153 -20.05 3.08 6.18
CA LEU A 153 -20.91 2.64 5.06
C LEU A 153 -22.37 2.99 5.31
N ALA A 154 -22.86 2.72 6.53
CA ALA A 154 -24.24 3.03 6.91
C ALA A 154 -24.55 4.55 6.87
N ALA A 155 -23.54 5.37 7.15
CA ALA A 155 -23.64 6.83 7.15
C ALA A 155 -23.20 7.48 5.81
N PHE A 156 -22.76 6.69 4.82
CA PHE A 156 -22.16 7.23 3.59
C PHE A 156 -23.14 8.05 2.76
N GLU A 157 -22.70 9.21 2.33
CA GLU A 157 -23.43 10.13 1.44
C GLU A 157 -22.60 10.40 0.17
N PRO A 158 -23.23 10.61 -1.01
CA PRO A 158 -24.69 10.67 -1.20
C PRO A 158 -25.36 9.28 -1.13
N VAL A 159 -26.60 9.25 -0.69
CA VAL A 159 -27.36 8.01 -0.47
C VAL A 159 -27.51 7.15 -1.72
N GLU A 160 -27.47 7.79 -2.90
CA GLU A 160 -27.52 7.13 -4.20
C GLU A 160 -26.35 6.20 -4.43
N LEU A 161 -25.15 6.56 -3.92
CA LEU A 161 -23.94 5.73 -4.01
C LEU A 161 -23.82 4.73 -2.86
N ARG A 162 -24.49 4.97 -1.73
CA ARG A 162 -24.38 4.12 -0.53
C ARG A 162 -24.63 2.64 -0.82
N ARG A 163 -25.71 2.35 -1.59
CA ARG A 163 -26.02 0.96 -1.92
C ARG A 163 -24.94 0.31 -2.77
N GLN A 164 -24.47 0.99 -3.82
CA GLN A 164 -23.39 0.51 -4.69
C GLN A 164 -22.14 0.18 -3.88
N VAL A 165 -21.70 1.13 -3.04
CA VAL A 165 -20.51 0.98 -2.19
C VAL A 165 -20.69 -0.17 -1.21
N THR A 166 -21.82 -0.25 -0.49
CA THR A 166 -22.07 -1.33 0.47
C THR A 166 -22.10 -2.71 -0.20
N GLU A 167 -22.80 -2.85 -1.33
CA GLU A 167 -22.87 -4.11 -2.08
C GLU A 167 -21.50 -4.53 -2.63
N SER A 168 -20.61 -3.58 -2.92
CA SER A 168 -19.25 -3.90 -3.39
C SER A 168 -18.42 -4.60 -2.31
N TRP A 169 -18.46 -4.13 -1.07
CA TRP A 169 -17.80 -4.77 0.08
C TRP A 169 -18.32 -6.18 0.33
N GLU A 170 -19.64 -6.40 0.22
CA GLU A 170 -20.24 -7.74 0.37
C GLU A 170 -19.83 -8.73 -0.73
N ARG A 171 -19.35 -8.24 -1.87
CA ARG A 171 -18.91 -9.07 -3.01
C ARG A 171 -17.46 -9.54 -2.88
N GLU A 172 -16.61 -8.91 -2.08
CA GLU A 172 -15.17 -9.23 -2.01
C GLU A 172 -14.88 -10.71 -1.74
N THR A 173 -15.63 -11.33 -0.84
CA THR A 173 -15.50 -12.76 -0.54
C THR A 173 -16.04 -13.68 -1.62
N LYS A 174 -16.66 -13.14 -2.68
CA LYS A 174 -17.38 -13.90 -3.72
C LYS A 174 -16.77 -13.77 -5.10
N ILE A 175 -15.84 -12.82 -5.31
CA ILE A 175 -15.23 -12.57 -6.64
C ILE A 175 -14.46 -13.79 -7.14
N ARG A 176 -14.36 -13.92 -8.47
CA ARG A 176 -13.69 -15.03 -9.14
C ARG A 176 -12.73 -14.59 -10.23
N THR A 177 -12.96 -13.43 -10.82
CA THR A 177 -12.20 -12.93 -11.98
C THR A 177 -11.60 -11.57 -11.68
N GLY A 178 -10.60 -11.17 -12.48
CA GLY A 178 -10.07 -9.82 -12.45
C GLY A 178 -11.14 -8.76 -12.80
N GLU A 179 -12.09 -9.10 -13.67
CA GLU A 179 -13.23 -8.22 -14.02
C GLU A 179 -14.15 -8.00 -12.81
N ASP A 180 -14.43 -9.06 -12.02
CA ASP A 180 -15.19 -8.91 -10.78
C ASP A 180 -14.48 -7.96 -9.83
N PHE A 181 -13.16 -8.09 -9.69
CA PHE A 181 -12.37 -7.26 -8.81
C PHE A 181 -12.33 -5.80 -9.32
N ALA A 182 -12.09 -5.59 -10.61
CA ALA A 182 -12.14 -4.25 -11.22
C ALA A 182 -13.51 -3.56 -10.98
N SER A 183 -14.60 -4.30 -11.10
CA SER A 183 -15.94 -3.78 -10.80
C SER A 183 -16.10 -3.38 -9.34
N ILE A 184 -15.55 -4.17 -8.39
CA ILE A 184 -15.57 -3.81 -6.96
C ILE A 184 -14.78 -2.52 -6.74
N MET A 185 -13.59 -2.41 -7.29
CA MET A 185 -12.76 -1.21 -7.12
C MET A 185 -13.46 0.04 -7.65
N HIS A 186 -14.05 -0.03 -8.83
CA HIS A 186 -14.86 1.05 -9.38
C HIS A 186 -15.98 1.47 -8.41
N ASP A 187 -16.72 0.50 -7.90
CA ASP A 187 -17.84 0.76 -6.98
C ASP A 187 -17.41 1.31 -5.64
N GLN A 188 -16.19 1.01 -5.16
CA GLN A 188 -15.65 1.43 -3.87
C GLN A 188 -14.95 2.81 -3.92
N LEU A 189 -14.40 3.23 -5.07
CA LEU A 189 -13.63 4.47 -5.17
C LEU A 189 -14.34 5.70 -4.58
N PRO A 190 -15.65 5.93 -4.77
CA PRO A 190 -16.35 7.05 -4.13
C PRO A 190 -16.23 7.07 -2.60
N PHE A 191 -16.09 5.91 -1.97
CA PHE A 191 -15.92 5.80 -0.52
C PHE A 191 -14.51 6.17 -0.07
N HIS A 192 -13.52 5.97 -0.93
CA HIS A 192 -12.10 6.23 -0.65
C HIS A 192 -11.72 7.71 -0.83
N PHE A 193 -12.47 8.50 -1.57
CA PHE A 193 -12.20 9.93 -1.75
C PHE A 193 -12.95 10.77 -0.71
N ALA A 194 -12.42 11.93 -0.35
CA ALA A 194 -13.08 12.89 0.56
C ALA A 194 -14.43 13.33 -0.01
N ASP A 195 -14.43 13.77 -1.29
CA ASP A 195 -15.64 14.01 -2.08
C ASP A 195 -15.96 12.77 -2.92
N PRO A 196 -17.08 12.07 -2.67
CA PRO A 196 -17.49 10.91 -3.46
C PRO A 196 -17.75 11.18 -4.95
N LEU A 197 -17.85 12.43 -5.34
CA LEU A 197 -18.08 12.88 -6.73
C LEU A 197 -16.86 13.61 -7.31
N ASP A 198 -15.69 13.46 -6.70
CA ASP A 198 -14.45 14.09 -7.15
C ASP A 198 -14.12 13.66 -8.59
N PRO A 199 -13.91 14.60 -9.53
CA PRO A 199 -13.56 14.27 -10.92
C PRO A 199 -12.20 13.52 -11.04
N ARG A 200 -11.35 13.58 -10.01
CA ARG A 200 -10.09 12.82 -9.98
C ARG A 200 -10.32 11.31 -9.88
N ILE A 201 -11.51 10.84 -9.52
CA ILE A 201 -11.85 9.41 -9.51
C ILE A 201 -11.70 8.83 -10.93
N GLU A 202 -12.31 9.47 -11.94
CA GLU A 202 -12.19 9.03 -13.35
C GLU A 202 -10.74 9.13 -13.83
N GLU A 203 -10.02 10.18 -13.45
CA GLU A 203 -8.60 10.35 -13.78
C GLU A 203 -7.75 9.22 -13.18
N TYR A 204 -7.98 8.88 -11.92
CA TYR A 204 -7.29 7.79 -11.23
C TYR A 204 -7.55 6.44 -11.90
N GLU A 205 -8.81 6.10 -12.21
CA GLU A 205 -9.16 4.87 -12.92
C GLU A 205 -8.47 4.79 -14.29
N ARG A 206 -8.42 5.89 -15.01
CA ARG A 206 -7.75 5.94 -16.33
C ARG A 206 -6.24 5.73 -16.19
N ARG A 207 -5.61 6.30 -15.16
CA ARG A 207 -4.16 6.16 -14.92
C ARG A 207 -3.78 4.77 -14.41
N THR A 208 -4.68 4.10 -13.73
CA THR A 208 -4.48 2.74 -13.17
C THR A 208 -5.03 1.62 -14.04
N ALA A 209 -5.48 1.92 -15.26
CA ALA A 209 -6.13 0.95 -16.17
C ALA A 209 -5.26 -0.28 -16.54
N GLY A 210 -3.96 -0.26 -16.24
CA GLY A 210 -3.04 -1.40 -16.42
C GLY A 210 -3.00 -2.40 -15.27
N THR A 211 -3.79 -2.21 -14.21
CA THR A 211 -3.80 -3.06 -13.02
C THR A 211 -4.11 -4.52 -13.35
N VAL A 212 -3.28 -5.40 -12.83
CA VAL A 212 -3.48 -6.85 -12.86
C VAL A 212 -4.06 -7.28 -11.51
N TYR A 213 -5.33 -7.57 -11.51
CA TYR A 213 -6.08 -7.95 -10.32
C TYR A 213 -5.87 -9.42 -9.94
N SER A 214 -5.71 -9.71 -8.66
CA SER A 214 -5.56 -11.05 -8.10
C SER A 214 -6.75 -11.39 -7.18
N PRO A 215 -7.89 -11.84 -7.76
CA PRO A 215 -9.15 -12.00 -7.03
C PRO A 215 -9.07 -13.05 -5.92
N ASP A 216 -8.26 -14.09 -6.10
CA ASP A 216 -8.10 -15.13 -5.08
C ASP A 216 -7.44 -14.59 -3.81
N VAL A 217 -6.50 -13.66 -3.96
CA VAL A 217 -5.83 -13.00 -2.83
C VAL A 217 -6.84 -12.15 -2.07
N LEU A 218 -7.57 -11.25 -2.75
CA LEU A 218 -8.60 -10.43 -2.07
C LEU A 218 -9.61 -11.32 -1.34
N ARG A 219 -10.14 -12.35 -2.01
CA ARG A 219 -11.15 -13.24 -1.42
C ARG A 219 -10.65 -13.92 -0.14
N VAL A 220 -9.40 -14.40 -0.13
CA VAL A 220 -8.81 -15.06 1.05
C VAL A 220 -8.65 -14.07 2.20
N PHE A 221 -8.12 -12.89 1.91
CA PHE A 221 -7.88 -11.88 2.94
C PHE A 221 -9.17 -11.24 3.46
N ALA A 222 -10.13 -10.93 2.60
CA ALA A 222 -11.43 -10.39 3.00
C ALA A 222 -12.22 -11.37 3.89
N ALA A 223 -12.05 -12.69 3.68
CA ALA A 223 -12.65 -13.70 4.54
C ALA A 223 -11.95 -13.86 5.91
N ASN A 224 -10.81 -13.20 6.14
CA ASN A 224 -9.97 -13.33 7.33
C ASN A 224 -9.54 -11.95 7.88
N ASP A 225 -10.46 -11.01 7.97
CA ASP A 225 -10.26 -9.66 8.49
C ASP A 225 -8.98 -8.99 7.92
N TYR A 226 -8.78 -9.11 6.61
CA TYR A 226 -7.61 -8.59 5.89
C TYR A 226 -6.27 -8.99 6.52
N GLY A 227 -6.16 -10.26 6.94
CA GLY A 227 -4.96 -10.83 7.55
C GLY A 227 -4.87 -10.63 9.05
N SER A 228 -5.95 -10.14 9.68
CA SER A 228 -6.11 -10.01 11.14
C SER A 228 -4.94 -9.30 11.81
N ILE A 229 -4.51 -8.16 11.25
CA ILE A 229 -3.42 -7.36 11.83
C ILE A 229 -3.69 -7.06 13.30
N ASP A 230 -2.71 -7.33 14.16
CA ASP A 230 -2.75 -7.03 15.60
C ASP A 230 -1.35 -6.70 16.13
N VAL A 231 -0.88 -5.49 15.83
CA VAL A 231 0.43 -5.00 16.27
C VAL A 231 0.34 -3.81 17.23
N GLU A 232 -0.87 -3.36 17.56
CA GLU A 232 -1.09 -2.18 18.39
C GLU A 232 -0.31 -2.24 19.73
N GLY A 233 -0.39 -3.37 20.43
CA GLY A 233 0.33 -3.57 21.70
C GLY A 233 1.86 -3.64 21.57
N ARG A 234 2.37 -3.81 20.34
CA ARG A 234 3.78 -3.97 20.00
C ARG A 234 4.41 -2.75 19.31
N LEU A 235 3.63 -1.69 19.02
CA LEU A 235 4.14 -0.48 18.35
C LEU A 235 5.37 0.13 19.04
N LYS A 236 5.45 0.01 20.35
CA LYS A 236 6.60 0.45 21.15
C LYS A 236 7.93 -0.26 20.83
N GLU A 237 7.89 -1.39 20.13
CA GLU A 237 9.05 -2.18 19.72
C GLU A 237 9.70 -1.60 18.45
N ILE A 238 9.01 -0.72 17.73
CA ILE A 238 9.54 -0.05 16.52
C ILE A 238 10.68 0.87 16.93
N THR A 239 11.83 0.72 16.28
CA THR A 239 13.03 1.51 16.57
C THR A 239 13.40 2.54 15.52
N GLN A 240 12.98 2.32 14.27
CA GLN A 240 13.16 3.28 13.18
C GLN A 240 12.12 4.40 13.21
N PRO A 241 12.41 5.58 12.61
CA PRO A 241 11.44 6.62 12.39
C PRO A 241 10.25 6.12 11.55
N VAL A 242 9.04 6.56 11.92
CA VAL A 242 7.79 6.23 11.22
C VAL A 242 7.07 7.52 10.82
N LEU A 243 6.72 7.65 9.55
CA LEU A 243 5.75 8.63 9.09
C LEU A 243 4.39 7.95 8.97
N VAL A 244 3.39 8.50 9.64
CA VAL A 244 1.99 8.07 9.50
C VAL A 244 1.26 9.16 8.74
N THR A 245 0.63 8.82 7.62
CA THR A 245 -0.17 9.75 6.83
C THR A 245 -1.63 9.29 6.79
N THR A 246 -2.55 10.24 6.93
CA THR A 246 -3.99 9.97 6.93
C THR A 246 -4.76 11.15 6.33
N GLY A 247 -5.79 10.86 5.56
CA GLY A 247 -6.75 11.87 5.14
C GLY A 247 -7.78 12.14 6.24
N ARG A 248 -8.19 13.38 6.38
CA ARG A 248 -9.19 13.79 7.39
C ARG A 248 -10.51 13.04 7.20
N TYR A 249 -10.83 12.67 5.98
CA TYR A 249 -12.08 12.02 5.59
C TYR A 249 -11.90 10.54 5.21
N ASP A 250 -10.78 9.91 5.63
CA ASP A 250 -10.58 8.47 5.41
C ASP A 250 -11.64 7.67 6.16
N ARG A 251 -12.50 6.99 5.39
CA ARG A 251 -13.60 6.18 5.90
C ARG A 251 -13.23 4.70 6.03
N THR A 252 -12.08 4.32 5.47
CA THR A 252 -11.59 2.93 5.45
C THR A 252 -10.59 2.69 6.58
N CYS A 253 -9.47 3.41 6.55
CA CYS A 253 -8.46 3.40 7.61
C CYS A 253 -8.55 4.72 8.38
N THR A 254 -9.52 4.79 9.28
CA THR A 254 -9.93 6.05 9.92
C THR A 254 -8.78 6.79 10.59
N PRO A 255 -8.85 8.14 10.69
CA PRO A 255 -7.86 8.93 11.42
C PRO A 255 -7.53 8.40 12.82
N ALA A 256 -8.52 7.83 13.51
CA ALA A 256 -8.32 7.23 14.83
C ALA A 256 -7.30 6.09 14.83
N ALA A 257 -7.24 5.29 13.75
CA ALA A 257 -6.23 4.25 13.59
C ALA A 257 -4.82 4.85 13.44
N SER A 258 -4.69 5.90 12.64
CA SER A 258 -3.43 6.62 12.44
C SER A 258 -2.94 7.32 13.71
N GLU A 259 -3.85 7.91 14.48
CA GLU A 259 -3.56 8.48 15.80
C GLU A 259 -3.07 7.40 16.79
N ALA A 260 -3.66 6.21 16.75
CA ALA A 260 -3.22 5.08 17.58
C ALA A 260 -1.81 4.60 17.20
N ILE A 261 -1.48 4.54 15.90
CA ILE A 261 -0.12 4.21 15.45
C ILE A 261 0.87 5.28 15.96
N ALA A 262 0.57 6.55 15.75
CA ALA A 262 1.44 7.65 16.15
C ALA A 262 1.65 7.70 17.68
N ALA A 263 0.61 7.43 18.46
CA ALA A 263 0.71 7.39 19.92
C ALA A 263 1.50 6.18 20.44
N GLY A 264 1.50 5.06 19.71
CA GLY A 264 2.15 3.82 20.13
C GLY A 264 3.60 3.69 19.70
N ALA A 265 4.03 4.24 18.57
CA ALA A 265 5.37 4.12 18.04
C ALA A 265 6.25 5.29 18.51
N PRO A 266 7.44 5.02 19.14
CA PRO A 266 8.23 6.05 19.85
C PRO A 266 8.75 7.19 18.98
N ALA A 267 9.02 6.93 17.70
CA ALA A 267 9.55 7.90 16.74
C ALA A 267 8.60 8.12 15.56
N ALA A 268 7.29 8.14 15.86
CA ALA A 268 6.27 8.37 14.84
C ALA A 268 5.94 9.87 14.71
N GLU A 269 5.76 10.28 13.46
CA GLU A 269 5.24 11.58 13.08
C GLU A 269 3.90 11.37 12.36
N LEU A 270 2.88 12.12 12.71
CA LEU A 270 1.55 12.05 12.10
C LEU A 270 1.28 13.29 11.26
N VAL A 271 0.94 13.08 10.00
CA VAL A 271 0.54 14.14 9.07
C VAL A 271 -0.90 13.90 8.62
N PHE A 272 -1.74 14.91 8.83
CA PHE A 272 -3.10 14.96 8.32
C PHE A 272 -3.16 15.66 6.98
N PHE A 273 -3.86 15.08 6.03
CA PHE A 273 -4.26 15.70 4.78
C PHE A 273 -5.70 16.18 4.93
N GLU A 274 -5.86 17.47 5.07
CA GLU A 274 -7.12 18.08 5.55
C GLU A 274 -8.26 18.03 4.53
N HIS A 275 -7.93 17.76 3.25
CA HIS A 275 -8.90 17.71 2.15
C HIS A 275 -8.95 16.34 1.46
N SER A 276 -8.33 15.31 2.07
CA SER A 276 -8.25 13.98 1.51
C SER A 276 -9.07 12.95 2.30
N GLY A 277 -9.53 11.94 1.56
CA GLY A 277 -9.99 10.65 2.09
C GLY A 277 -8.84 9.66 2.21
N HIS A 278 -9.08 8.44 1.75
CA HIS A 278 -8.07 7.36 1.76
C HIS A 278 -6.93 7.60 0.77
N MET A 279 -7.21 8.29 -0.35
CA MET A 279 -6.31 8.43 -1.49
C MET A 279 -5.44 9.71 -1.40
N THR A 280 -4.75 9.91 -0.28
CA THR A 280 -4.00 11.14 0.01
C THR A 280 -2.99 11.53 -1.08
N PHE A 281 -2.31 10.56 -1.68
CA PHE A 281 -1.33 10.79 -2.76
C PHE A 281 -1.97 11.17 -4.10
N VAL A 282 -3.29 11.01 -4.23
CA VAL A 282 -4.10 11.45 -5.40
C VAL A 282 -4.77 12.80 -5.13
N GLU A 283 -5.27 12.98 -3.89
CA GLU A 283 -6.12 14.11 -3.53
C GLU A 283 -5.30 15.35 -3.14
N GLU A 284 -4.17 15.18 -2.46
CA GLU A 284 -3.23 16.26 -2.09
C GLU A 284 -1.79 15.83 -2.48
N PRO A 285 -1.50 15.64 -3.80
CA PRO A 285 -0.25 15.01 -4.26
C PRO A 285 1.00 15.81 -3.91
N ASP A 286 0.98 17.12 -4.05
CA ASP A 286 2.15 17.96 -3.79
C ASP A 286 2.51 17.97 -2.31
N GLU A 287 1.52 18.07 -1.44
CA GLU A 287 1.67 18.02 0.01
C GLU A 287 2.12 16.63 0.48
N TYR A 288 1.56 15.57 -0.13
CA TYR A 288 1.95 14.20 0.16
C TYR A 288 3.43 13.94 -0.18
N LEU A 289 3.84 14.32 -1.38
CA LEU A 289 5.22 14.15 -1.84
C LEU A 289 6.20 15.00 -1.00
N ALA A 290 5.79 16.21 -0.60
CA ALA A 290 6.60 17.06 0.27
C ALA A 290 6.75 16.45 1.67
N ALA A 291 5.69 15.91 2.26
CA ALA A 291 5.73 15.27 3.57
C ALA A 291 6.65 14.03 3.56
N VAL A 292 6.55 13.19 2.52
CA VAL A 292 7.39 12.00 2.35
C VAL A 292 8.88 12.41 2.19
N GLU A 293 9.18 13.37 1.30
CA GLU A 293 10.54 13.84 1.09
C GLU A 293 11.15 14.42 2.37
N ASP A 294 10.44 15.34 3.03
CA ASP A 294 10.93 16.02 4.23
C ASP A 294 11.21 15.02 5.35
N PHE A 295 10.29 14.07 5.58
CA PHE A 295 10.49 13.00 6.55
C PHE A 295 11.73 12.16 6.25
N LEU A 296 11.88 11.71 5.01
CA LEU A 296 13.01 10.87 4.60
C LEU A 296 14.35 11.61 4.77
N ARG A 297 14.43 12.87 4.34
CA ARG A 297 15.66 13.67 4.45
C ARG A 297 16.04 13.96 5.90
N ARG A 298 15.09 14.34 6.73
CA ARG A 298 15.34 14.59 8.17
C ARG A 298 15.83 13.35 8.90
N ASN A 299 15.47 12.16 8.40
CA ASN A 299 15.86 10.88 9.00
C ASN A 299 16.99 10.16 8.23
N GLY A 300 17.79 10.89 7.45
CA GLY A 300 19.06 10.43 6.91
C GLY A 300 19.01 9.76 5.54
N ALA A 301 17.95 9.97 4.76
CA ALA A 301 17.91 9.65 3.35
C ALA A 301 18.53 10.80 2.53
N GLY A 302 19.84 10.79 2.35
CA GLY A 302 20.56 11.84 1.63
C GLY A 302 22.02 11.53 1.47
#